data_80664513651bb59adb76feb2629d69bd
#
_entry.id   80664513651bb59adb76feb2629d69bd
#
_cell.length_a   1.000
_cell.length_b   1.000
_cell.length_c   1.000
_cell.angle_alpha   90.00
_cell.angle_beta   90.00
_cell.angle_gamma   90.00
#
_symmetry.space_group_name_H-M   'P 1'
#
loop_
_entity.id
_entity.type
_entity.pdbx_description
1 polymer ?
#
loop_
_entity_poly.entity_id
_entity_poly.type
_entity_poly.pdbx_seq_one_letter_code
_entity_poly.pdbx_strand_id
1 'polypeptide(L)'
;MDYLKKIEENRELQIQTLQDLVSIKSVQSNPVATKDGEVYPFGKGVQDAFAYTLNKGKELGFEIKNVDHYGGHIDYGVGDEIVGILGHLDVVPEGDGWSFDPYSGAVSDGYIYGRGTLDDKGPVIAVLFAMKALKDAGYVPSKKVRLILGLDEETSWNGMAYYGQREQMPNYGFTPDAEFPALNGEKGIVSFEIAKKFAKTQNMGLDLRSLTGGAAANMVAEHARAVVKHDTPESYGQIRELAAAYREETGYKIGVKGVGKSLEITSDGKSAHGATPEAGLNAISIMMDFLGRLNFSNDDVNDFIQFYNTYIGFDLNGEQIGCGFCDEPSGKLTLNVGLVSYDRESITLTINVRYPVTYTDEQVFAAITPLINKYDLGIIKGRAQAPIFMNPESPMIKTLMEVYQQNTGDYESLSLIHI
;
A
#
# COMPACT_ATOMS: atom_id res chain seq x y z
N MET A 1 33.31 -7.89 -22.63
CA MET A 1 33.36 -6.62 -21.87
C MET A 1 33.17 -6.97 -20.41
N ASP A 2 34.11 -6.60 -19.53
CA ASP A 2 34.09 -7.09 -18.14
C ASP A 2 33.47 -6.01 -17.21
N TYR A 3 32.17 -5.74 -17.38
CA TYR A 3 31.44 -4.79 -16.55
C TYR A 3 31.26 -5.31 -15.10
N LEU A 4 31.23 -6.63 -14.88
CA LEU A 4 31.16 -7.20 -13.53
C LEU A 4 32.41 -6.85 -12.72
N LYS A 5 33.57 -6.90 -13.36
CA LYS A 5 34.82 -6.44 -12.73
C LYS A 5 34.76 -4.94 -12.38
N LYS A 6 34.11 -4.15 -13.23
CA LYS A 6 33.93 -2.70 -12.95
C LYS A 6 32.97 -2.44 -11.77
N ILE A 7 31.99 -3.29 -11.54
CA ILE A 7 31.14 -3.24 -10.33
C ILE A 7 31.99 -3.47 -9.09
N GLU A 8 32.82 -4.54 -9.08
CA GLU A 8 33.72 -4.82 -7.96
C GLU A 8 34.76 -3.69 -7.72
N GLU A 9 35.34 -3.13 -8.76
CA GLU A 9 36.27 -2.02 -8.65
C GLU A 9 35.65 -0.76 -8.03
N ASN A 10 34.33 -0.58 -8.18
CA ASN A 10 33.59 0.54 -7.64
C ASN A 10 32.85 0.25 -6.31
N ARG A 11 32.98 -0.96 -5.75
CA ARG A 11 32.20 -1.42 -4.59
C ARG A 11 32.30 -0.50 -3.37
N GLU A 12 33.50 -0.10 -2.98
CA GLU A 12 33.72 0.80 -1.85
C GLU A 12 33.02 2.16 -2.06
N LEU A 13 33.15 2.72 -3.26
CA LEU A 13 32.52 3.98 -3.60
C LEU A 13 30.98 3.86 -3.62
N GLN A 14 30.44 2.73 -4.10
CA GLN A 14 29.01 2.46 -4.10
C GLN A 14 28.48 2.40 -2.67
N ILE A 15 29.13 1.64 -1.79
CA ILE A 15 28.75 1.52 -0.38
C ILE A 15 28.76 2.90 0.29
N GLN A 16 29.83 3.67 0.14
CA GLN A 16 29.93 5.01 0.71
C GLN A 16 28.84 5.93 0.18
N THR A 17 28.54 5.87 -1.14
CA THR A 17 27.49 6.68 -1.74
C THR A 17 26.11 6.34 -1.18
N LEU A 18 25.85 5.05 -0.94
CA LEU A 18 24.60 4.63 -0.31
C LEU A 18 24.53 5.08 1.16
N GLN A 19 25.60 4.93 1.92
CA GLN A 19 25.66 5.41 3.31
C GLN A 19 25.37 6.91 3.41
N ASP A 20 26.01 7.71 2.55
CA ASP A 20 25.78 9.15 2.48
C ASP A 20 24.32 9.49 2.17
N LEU A 21 23.72 8.78 1.19
CA LEU A 21 22.30 8.99 0.82
C LEU A 21 21.34 8.54 1.93
N VAL A 22 21.61 7.43 2.61
CA VAL A 22 20.83 6.94 3.75
C VAL A 22 20.85 7.92 4.90
N SER A 23 21.99 8.60 5.12
CA SER A 23 22.13 9.60 6.19
C SER A 23 21.21 10.82 6.02
N ILE A 24 20.68 11.04 4.83
CA ILE A 24 19.71 12.09 4.55
C ILE A 24 18.30 11.59 4.86
N LYS A 25 17.68 12.08 5.94
CA LYS A 25 16.29 11.75 6.30
C LYS A 25 15.30 12.35 5.28
N SER A 26 14.92 11.57 4.29
CA SER A 26 14.02 11.97 3.19
C SER A 26 12.57 11.56 3.41
N VAL A 27 12.09 11.59 4.63
CA VAL A 27 10.65 11.47 4.92
C VAL A 27 9.92 12.70 4.40
N GLN A 28 8.84 12.50 3.68
CA GLN A 28 8.03 13.59 3.14
C GLN A 28 7.56 14.55 4.25
N SER A 29 7.58 15.82 3.96
CA SER A 29 7.09 16.88 4.85
C SER A 29 6.41 17.99 4.05
N ASN A 30 5.86 18.99 4.75
CA ASN A 30 5.22 20.12 4.11
C ASN A 30 6.16 20.83 3.10
N PRO A 31 5.59 21.37 2.01
CA PRO A 31 6.35 22.14 1.03
C PRO A 31 7.16 23.28 1.67
N VAL A 32 8.38 23.49 1.19
CA VAL A 32 9.29 24.52 1.68
C VAL A 32 9.59 25.52 0.56
N ALA A 33 9.25 26.78 0.76
CA ALA A 33 9.64 27.85 -0.13
C ALA A 33 11.06 28.36 0.25
N THR A 34 11.93 28.48 -0.75
CA THR A 34 13.27 29.06 -0.58
C THR A 34 13.22 30.59 -0.65
N LYS A 35 14.32 31.22 -0.23
CA LYS A 35 14.45 32.71 -0.31
C LYS A 35 14.48 33.21 -1.75
N ASP A 36 14.89 32.36 -2.68
CA ASP A 36 15.02 32.69 -4.11
C ASP A 36 13.72 32.40 -4.89
N GLY A 37 12.67 31.98 -4.20
CA GLY A 37 11.34 31.75 -4.78
C GLY A 37 11.12 30.34 -5.33
N GLU A 38 12.07 29.43 -5.21
CA GLU A 38 11.88 28.01 -5.53
C GLU A 38 11.01 27.34 -4.46
N VAL A 39 10.33 26.27 -4.82
CA VAL A 39 9.52 25.47 -3.90
C VAL A 39 10.01 24.03 -3.93
N TYR A 40 10.26 23.46 -2.76
CA TYR A 40 10.51 22.04 -2.58
C TYR A 40 9.21 21.35 -2.18
N PRO A 41 8.49 20.75 -3.14
CA PRO A 41 7.11 20.33 -2.93
C PRO A 41 6.95 19.23 -1.89
N PHE A 42 7.98 18.40 -1.71
CA PHE A 42 7.93 17.25 -0.82
C PHE A 42 8.77 17.43 0.46
N GLY A 43 9.22 18.66 0.71
CA GLY A 43 9.99 19.03 1.88
C GLY A 43 11.51 18.99 1.69
N LYS A 44 12.21 19.53 2.68
CA LYS A 44 13.68 19.74 2.56
C LYS A 44 14.46 18.42 2.53
N GLY A 45 14.09 17.42 3.34
CA GLY A 45 14.81 16.15 3.40
C GLY A 45 14.79 15.40 2.07
N VAL A 46 13.62 15.35 1.42
CA VAL A 46 13.46 14.75 0.09
C VAL A 46 14.29 15.53 -0.95
N GLN A 47 14.24 16.87 -0.90
CA GLN A 47 15.03 17.72 -1.78
C GLN A 47 16.55 17.51 -1.60
N ASP A 48 17.02 17.33 -0.36
CA ASP A 48 18.44 17.11 -0.09
C ASP A 48 18.92 15.77 -0.65
N ALA A 49 18.12 14.70 -0.51
CA ALA A 49 18.39 13.39 -1.11
C ALA A 49 18.41 13.46 -2.64
N PHE A 50 17.45 14.18 -3.23
CA PHE A 50 17.37 14.40 -4.66
C PHE A 50 18.59 15.16 -5.21
N ALA A 51 18.95 16.28 -4.57
CA ALA A 51 20.11 17.08 -4.96
C ALA A 51 21.43 16.28 -4.83
N TYR A 52 21.58 15.50 -3.75
CA TYR A 52 22.71 14.60 -3.56
C TYR A 52 22.83 13.60 -4.71
N THR A 53 21.73 12.91 -5.05
CA THR A 53 21.73 11.87 -6.09
C THR A 53 22.02 12.44 -7.48
N LEU A 54 21.40 13.57 -7.85
CA LEU A 54 21.71 14.26 -9.12
C LEU A 54 23.17 14.71 -9.18
N ASN A 55 23.69 15.31 -8.11
CA ASN A 55 25.09 15.74 -8.06
C ASN A 55 26.04 14.55 -8.19
N LYS A 56 25.75 13.42 -7.54
CA LYS A 56 26.52 12.19 -7.69
C LYS A 56 26.51 11.70 -9.13
N GLY A 57 25.36 11.69 -9.80
CA GLY A 57 25.25 11.36 -11.22
C GLY A 57 26.15 12.28 -12.09
N LYS A 58 26.13 13.57 -11.82
CA LYS A 58 27.01 14.55 -12.50
C LYS A 58 28.50 14.31 -12.24
N GLU A 59 28.89 14.03 -10.99
CA GLU A 59 30.27 13.69 -10.61
C GLU A 59 30.76 12.44 -11.36
N LEU A 60 29.90 11.45 -11.55
CA LEU A 60 30.18 10.24 -12.32
C LEU A 60 30.17 10.48 -13.84
N GLY A 61 29.89 11.72 -14.28
CA GLY A 61 29.95 12.20 -15.66
C GLY A 61 28.75 11.78 -16.50
N PHE A 62 27.57 11.76 -15.91
CA PHE A 62 26.29 11.59 -16.59
C PHE A 62 25.59 12.93 -16.81
N GLU A 63 24.67 12.96 -17.77
CA GLU A 63 23.74 14.07 -17.93
C GLU A 63 22.64 13.98 -16.88
N ILE A 64 22.31 15.13 -16.28
CA ILE A 64 21.28 15.19 -15.23
C ILE A 64 20.22 16.22 -15.57
N LYS A 65 19.00 16.00 -15.10
CA LYS A 65 17.91 16.97 -15.19
C LYS A 65 17.09 17.01 -13.91
N ASN A 66 16.91 18.21 -13.39
CA ASN A 66 15.93 18.51 -12.35
C ASN A 66 14.67 19.06 -13.04
N VAL A 67 13.50 18.51 -12.73
CA VAL A 67 12.21 18.93 -13.26
C VAL A 67 11.45 19.62 -12.14
N ASP A 68 11.80 20.90 -11.92
CA ASP A 68 11.15 21.82 -10.98
C ASP A 68 11.00 21.27 -9.56
N HIS A 69 11.93 20.42 -9.12
CA HIS A 69 11.93 19.74 -7.81
C HIS A 69 10.79 18.73 -7.58
N TYR A 70 10.02 18.38 -8.63
CA TYR A 70 8.99 17.35 -8.58
C TYR A 70 9.52 15.96 -8.92
N GLY A 71 10.67 15.89 -9.55
CA GLY A 71 11.39 14.70 -9.96
C GLY A 71 12.54 15.06 -10.88
N GLY A 72 13.25 14.07 -11.37
CA GLY A 72 14.35 14.30 -12.30
C GLY A 72 14.92 13.03 -12.86
N HIS A 73 16.03 13.11 -13.58
CA HIS A 73 16.66 11.93 -14.14
C HIS A 73 18.15 12.08 -14.36
N ILE A 74 18.80 10.93 -14.52
CA ILE A 74 20.20 10.77 -14.88
C ILE A 74 20.24 9.93 -16.16
N ASP A 75 20.85 10.48 -17.23
CA ASP A 75 20.87 9.87 -18.55
C ASP A 75 22.27 9.36 -18.92
N TYR A 76 22.32 8.21 -19.58
CA TYR A 76 23.52 7.66 -20.22
C TYR A 76 23.18 6.97 -21.55
N GLY A 77 24.04 7.17 -22.55
CA GLY A 77 23.86 6.60 -23.89
C GLY A 77 23.34 7.62 -24.89
N VAL A 78 23.06 7.14 -26.10
CA VAL A 78 22.65 7.97 -27.23
C VAL A 78 21.37 7.41 -27.87
N GLY A 79 20.73 8.22 -28.71
CA GLY A 79 19.51 7.82 -29.43
C GLY A 79 18.24 8.39 -28.85
N ASP A 80 17.14 8.19 -29.60
CA ASP A 80 15.83 8.77 -29.30
C ASP A 80 14.95 7.84 -28.45
N GLU A 81 15.23 6.52 -28.49
CA GLU A 81 14.55 5.56 -27.61
C GLU A 81 15.13 5.58 -26.21
N ILE A 82 14.25 5.58 -25.22
CA ILE A 82 14.60 5.62 -23.79
C ILE A 82 14.24 4.28 -23.14
N VAL A 83 15.21 3.67 -22.48
CA VAL A 83 15.04 2.59 -21.50
C VAL A 83 15.00 3.24 -20.14
N GLY A 84 13.84 3.24 -19.49
CA GLY A 84 13.64 3.85 -18.20
C GLY A 84 13.90 2.86 -17.05
N ILE A 85 14.53 3.37 -16.00
CA ILE A 85 14.60 2.68 -14.72
C ILE A 85 14.06 3.69 -13.70
N LEU A 86 12.92 3.38 -13.09
CA LEU A 86 12.28 4.27 -12.14
C LEU A 86 12.59 3.81 -10.71
N GLY A 87 13.15 4.69 -9.91
CA GLY A 87 13.29 4.50 -8.48
C GLY A 87 12.89 5.76 -7.73
N HIS A 88 12.80 5.69 -6.41
CA HIS A 88 12.42 6.83 -5.59
C HIS A 88 13.41 7.12 -4.45
N LEU A 89 13.33 8.32 -3.90
CA LEU A 89 14.26 8.81 -2.88
C LEU A 89 13.58 9.22 -1.58
N ASP A 90 12.26 9.37 -1.58
CA ASP A 90 11.47 9.50 -0.36
C ASP A 90 11.40 8.17 0.37
N VAL A 91 11.17 8.23 1.67
CA VAL A 91 11.08 7.04 2.53
C VAL A 91 9.97 7.24 3.56
N VAL A 92 9.35 6.12 4.01
CA VAL A 92 8.43 6.15 5.15
C VAL A 92 9.15 6.54 6.45
N PRO A 93 8.43 7.03 7.47
CA PRO A 93 9.00 7.24 8.80
C PRO A 93 9.70 5.99 9.34
N GLU A 94 10.74 6.21 10.12
CA GLU A 94 11.60 5.13 10.63
C GLU A 94 10.88 4.11 11.54
N GLY A 95 9.89 4.54 12.33
CA GLY A 95 9.28 3.69 13.36
C GLY A 95 10.26 3.31 14.48
N ASP A 96 9.91 2.27 15.23
CA ASP A 96 10.67 1.78 16.39
C ASP A 96 11.34 0.41 16.11
N GLY A 97 12.21 -0.04 17.02
CA GLY A 97 12.76 -1.40 17.01
C GLY A 97 14.04 -1.59 16.20
N TRP A 98 14.71 -0.53 15.81
CA TRP A 98 15.97 -0.59 15.06
C TRP A 98 17.13 -1.08 15.90
N SER A 99 17.95 -2.01 15.36
CA SER A 99 19.21 -2.46 15.97
C SER A 99 20.35 -1.45 15.78
N PHE A 100 20.29 -0.61 14.75
CA PHE A 100 21.21 0.48 14.44
C PHE A 100 20.40 1.76 14.26
N ASP A 101 21.04 2.93 14.34
CA ASP A 101 20.37 4.17 13.95
C ASP A 101 19.86 4.06 12.50
N PRO A 102 18.57 4.30 12.24
CA PRO A 102 17.94 4.10 10.93
C PRO A 102 18.55 4.95 9.81
N TYR A 103 19.31 5.99 10.14
CA TYR A 103 19.97 6.85 9.17
C TYR A 103 21.50 6.77 9.22
N SER A 104 22.05 5.78 9.92
CA SER A 104 23.51 5.59 10.01
C SER A 104 24.13 4.95 8.77
N GLY A 105 23.38 4.19 7.99
CA GLY A 105 23.95 3.36 6.92
C GLY A 105 24.99 2.35 7.44
N ALA A 106 24.78 1.83 8.66
CA ALA A 106 25.74 0.95 9.32
C ALA A 106 26.03 -0.30 8.50
N VAL A 107 27.31 -0.65 8.34
CA VAL A 107 27.73 -1.90 7.69
C VAL A 107 28.10 -2.92 8.75
N SER A 108 27.41 -4.05 8.81
CA SER A 108 27.67 -5.18 9.70
C SER A 108 27.31 -6.49 9.03
N ASP A 109 28.11 -7.51 9.25
CA ASP A 109 27.87 -8.89 8.77
C ASP A 109 27.53 -9.02 7.27
N GLY A 110 28.10 -8.12 6.45
CA GLY A 110 27.87 -8.11 4.99
C GLY A 110 26.59 -7.38 4.54
N TYR A 111 25.88 -6.74 5.48
CA TYR A 111 24.66 -5.97 5.22
C TYR A 111 24.87 -4.48 5.48
N ILE A 112 24.09 -3.65 4.81
CA ILE A 112 23.96 -2.22 5.09
C ILE A 112 22.60 -2.00 5.75
N TYR A 113 22.60 -1.49 6.99
CA TYR A 113 21.40 -1.27 7.78
C TYR A 113 20.98 0.19 7.71
N GLY A 114 19.71 0.43 7.39
CA GLY A 114 19.14 1.78 7.41
C GLY A 114 17.81 1.89 6.71
N ARG A 115 17.05 2.94 7.00
CA ARG A 115 15.81 3.26 6.29
C ARG A 115 16.16 3.68 4.86
N GLY A 116 15.54 3.00 3.87
CA GLY A 116 15.79 3.22 2.45
C GLY A 116 16.91 2.37 1.84
N THR A 117 17.61 1.52 2.62
CA THR A 117 18.64 0.64 2.05
C THR A 117 18.07 -0.44 1.14
N LEU A 118 16.83 -0.86 1.38
CA LEU A 118 16.09 -1.82 0.58
C LEU A 118 15.09 -1.12 -0.35
N ASP A 119 14.37 -0.14 0.17
CA ASP A 119 13.24 0.56 -0.42
C ASP A 119 13.46 2.08 -0.30
N ASP A 120 13.89 2.83 -1.35
CA ASP A 120 14.41 2.36 -2.65
C ASP A 120 15.79 2.99 -2.95
N LYS A 121 16.41 3.68 -1.96
CA LYS A 121 17.73 4.33 -2.13
C LYS A 121 18.83 3.34 -2.54
N GLY A 122 18.80 2.12 -1.98
CA GLY A 122 19.76 1.07 -2.30
C GLY A 122 19.69 0.67 -3.77
N PRO A 123 18.53 0.23 -4.28
CA PRO A 123 18.33 -0.04 -5.69
C PRO A 123 18.66 1.12 -6.61
N VAL A 124 18.28 2.37 -6.28
CA VAL A 124 18.67 3.58 -7.04
C VAL A 124 20.19 3.69 -7.18
N ILE A 125 20.93 3.52 -6.09
CA ILE A 125 22.41 3.57 -6.12
C ILE A 125 22.98 2.37 -6.88
N ALA A 126 22.37 1.18 -6.77
CA ALA A 126 22.79 0.02 -7.55
C ALA A 126 22.66 0.27 -9.06
N VAL A 127 21.55 0.86 -9.51
CA VAL A 127 21.35 1.25 -10.91
C VAL A 127 22.37 2.29 -11.35
N LEU A 128 22.60 3.33 -10.56
CA LEU A 128 23.57 4.39 -10.87
C LEU A 128 24.98 3.81 -11.07
N PHE A 129 25.38 2.85 -10.21
CA PHE A 129 26.70 2.22 -10.32
C PHE A 129 26.74 1.13 -11.41
N ALA A 130 25.63 0.52 -11.78
CA ALA A 130 25.54 -0.33 -12.98
C ALA A 130 25.77 0.51 -14.24
N MET A 131 25.15 1.68 -14.36
CA MET A 131 25.41 2.64 -15.44
C MET A 131 26.88 3.06 -15.48
N LYS A 132 27.48 3.35 -14.30
CA LYS A 132 28.90 3.66 -14.18
C LYS A 132 29.79 2.52 -14.65
N ALA A 133 29.50 1.28 -14.27
CA ALA A 133 30.27 0.12 -14.66
C ALA A 133 30.25 -0.10 -16.20
N LEU A 134 29.13 0.11 -16.86
CA LEU A 134 29.02 0.08 -18.33
C LEU A 134 29.90 1.19 -18.94
N LYS A 135 29.83 2.40 -18.43
CA LYS A 135 30.64 3.53 -18.89
C LYS A 135 32.13 3.27 -18.72
N ASP A 136 32.56 2.79 -17.54
CA ASP A 136 33.96 2.48 -17.25
C ASP A 136 34.49 1.31 -18.08
N ALA A 137 33.62 0.41 -18.53
CA ALA A 137 33.92 -0.67 -19.47
C ALA A 137 33.95 -0.19 -20.94
N GLY A 138 33.71 1.10 -21.19
CA GLY A 138 33.71 1.69 -22.54
C GLY A 138 32.47 1.34 -23.37
N TYR A 139 31.38 0.83 -22.73
CA TYR A 139 30.14 0.56 -23.42
C TYR A 139 29.27 1.81 -23.47
N VAL A 140 28.91 2.23 -24.67
CA VAL A 140 27.94 3.31 -24.89
C VAL A 140 26.64 2.68 -25.41
N PRO A 141 25.54 2.71 -24.67
CA PRO A 141 24.26 2.18 -25.11
C PRO A 141 23.78 2.91 -26.39
N SER A 142 23.23 2.15 -27.33
CA SER A 142 22.60 2.69 -28.55
C SER A 142 21.23 3.32 -28.30
N LYS A 143 20.65 3.05 -27.14
CA LYS A 143 19.46 3.68 -26.60
C LYS A 143 19.84 4.45 -25.35
N LYS A 144 19.11 5.51 -25.04
CA LYS A 144 19.32 6.26 -23.81
C LYS A 144 18.84 5.44 -22.63
N VAL A 145 19.71 5.17 -21.66
CA VAL A 145 19.34 4.63 -20.35
C VAL A 145 19.05 5.80 -19.42
N ARG A 146 17.86 5.85 -18.87
CA ARG A 146 17.39 6.92 -18.00
C ARG A 146 17.02 6.38 -16.63
N LEU A 147 17.79 6.74 -15.62
CA LEU A 147 17.41 6.56 -14.22
C LEU A 147 16.51 7.72 -13.81
N ILE A 148 15.24 7.46 -13.63
CA ILE A 148 14.23 8.43 -13.17
C ILE A 148 14.17 8.37 -11.66
N LEU A 149 14.15 9.56 -11.02
CA LEU A 149 14.13 9.73 -9.58
C LEU A 149 12.78 10.28 -9.15
N GLY A 150 11.93 9.42 -8.57
CA GLY A 150 10.69 9.76 -7.89
C GLY A 150 10.95 10.38 -6.52
N LEU A 151 10.03 11.21 -6.03
CA LEU A 151 10.20 11.98 -4.80
C LEU A 151 9.02 11.90 -3.83
N ASP A 152 7.95 11.17 -4.18
CA ASP A 152 6.73 11.02 -3.39
C ASP A 152 6.00 9.69 -3.68
N GLU A 153 6.76 8.62 -3.89
CA GLU A 153 6.26 7.27 -4.12
C GLU A 153 5.42 6.78 -2.94
N GLU A 154 5.96 6.91 -1.74
CA GLU A 154 5.39 6.46 -0.47
C GLU A 154 4.09 7.21 -0.08
N THR A 155 3.67 8.17 -0.89
CA THR A 155 2.55 9.04 -0.55
C THR A 155 1.56 9.27 -1.69
N SER A 156 1.89 10.07 -2.69
CA SER A 156 0.87 10.61 -3.60
C SER A 156 1.15 10.44 -5.10
N TRP A 157 2.38 10.14 -5.50
CA TRP A 157 2.81 10.06 -6.91
C TRP A 157 2.59 11.33 -7.73
N ASN A 158 2.37 12.47 -7.08
CA ASN A 158 2.16 13.75 -7.77
C ASN A 158 3.41 14.21 -8.52
N GLY A 159 4.59 13.88 -8.01
CA GLY A 159 5.87 14.16 -8.65
C GLY A 159 5.97 13.51 -10.01
N MET A 160 5.62 12.24 -10.13
CA MET A 160 5.68 11.52 -11.40
C MET A 160 4.59 11.98 -12.37
N ALA A 161 3.41 12.36 -11.89
CA ALA A 161 2.37 12.99 -12.72
C ALA A 161 2.85 14.32 -13.29
N TYR A 162 3.57 15.12 -12.50
CA TYR A 162 4.17 16.38 -12.93
C TYR A 162 5.30 16.17 -13.95
N TYR A 163 6.19 15.21 -13.66
CA TYR A 163 7.31 14.83 -14.51
C TYR A 163 6.84 14.36 -15.90
N GLY A 164 5.86 13.47 -15.95
CA GLY A 164 5.34 12.90 -17.20
C GLY A 164 4.66 13.92 -18.14
N GLN A 165 4.26 15.09 -17.63
CA GLN A 165 3.73 16.19 -18.43
C GLN A 165 4.83 17.05 -19.10
N ARG A 166 6.08 16.93 -18.65
CA ARG A 166 7.20 17.82 -19.05
C ARG A 166 8.34 17.10 -19.72
N GLU A 167 8.46 15.80 -19.49
CA GLU A 167 9.53 14.99 -20.03
C GLU A 167 9.01 13.89 -20.93
N GLN A 168 9.82 13.50 -21.90
CA GLN A 168 9.55 12.30 -22.68
C GLN A 168 9.63 11.09 -21.76
N MET A 169 8.52 10.34 -21.70
CA MET A 169 8.46 9.09 -20.94
C MET A 169 9.24 7.98 -21.68
N PRO A 170 9.80 7.01 -20.94
CA PRO A 170 10.48 5.87 -21.54
C PRO A 170 9.59 5.07 -22.49
N ASN A 171 10.20 4.50 -23.51
CA ASN A 171 9.51 3.59 -24.43
C ASN A 171 9.19 2.25 -23.74
N TYR A 172 10.05 1.85 -22.82
CA TYR A 172 9.90 0.69 -21.93
C TYR A 172 10.88 0.84 -20.77
N GLY A 173 10.66 0.08 -19.72
CA GLY A 173 11.51 0.16 -18.53
C GLY A 173 11.02 -0.78 -17.43
N PHE A 174 11.66 -0.67 -16.28
CA PHE A 174 11.30 -1.40 -15.06
C PHE A 174 11.57 -0.52 -13.83
N THR A 175 11.00 -0.93 -12.70
CA THR A 175 11.36 -0.39 -11.39
C THR A 175 12.06 -1.48 -10.57
N PRO A 176 13.20 -1.19 -9.92
CA PRO A 176 13.88 -2.15 -9.06
C PRO A 176 13.31 -2.17 -7.64
N ASP A 177 12.15 -1.61 -7.44
CA ASP A 177 11.44 -1.45 -6.17
C ASP A 177 10.47 -2.60 -5.90
N ALA A 178 10.96 -3.83 -6.06
CA ALA A 178 10.18 -5.04 -5.88
C ALA A 178 11.06 -6.28 -5.70
N GLU A 179 10.43 -7.41 -5.39
CA GLU A 179 11.11 -8.68 -5.26
C GLU A 179 11.51 -9.29 -6.61
N PHE A 180 12.57 -10.12 -6.60
CA PHE A 180 12.98 -10.92 -7.74
C PHE A 180 12.14 -12.22 -7.84
N PRO A 181 12.02 -12.84 -9.04
CA PRO A 181 12.78 -12.58 -10.27
C PRO A 181 12.27 -11.40 -11.10
N ALA A 182 10.99 -11.26 -11.32
CA ALA A 182 10.33 -10.14 -11.98
C ALA A 182 8.85 -10.15 -11.66
N LEU A 183 8.32 -9.01 -11.25
CA LEU A 183 6.89 -8.80 -11.11
C LEU A 183 6.36 -8.25 -12.43
N ASN A 184 5.53 -9.04 -13.11
CA ASN A 184 4.99 -8.69 -14.42
C ASN A 184 3.55 -8.17 -14.37
N GLY A 185 2.97 -8.09 -13.17
CA GLY A 185 1.63 -7.59 -12.97
C GLY A 185 1.32 -7.23 -11.54
N GLU A 186 0.37 -6.34 -11.39
CA GLU A 186 -0.18 -5.90 -10.10
C GLU A 186 -1.68 -5.73 -10.25
N LYS A 187 -2.45 -6.27 -9.30
CA LYS A 187 -3.90 -6.08 -9.25
C LYS A 187 -4.26 -4.61 -9.12
N GLY A 188 -5.38 -4.23 -9.73
CA GLY A 188 -5.93 -2.91 -9.51
C GLY A 188 -6.37 -2.74 -8.06
N ILE A 189 -6.23 -1.53 -7.54
CA ILE A 189 -6.59 -1.18 -6.16
C ILE A 189 -7.70 -0.15 -6.20
N VAL A 190 -8.74 -0.37 -5.40
CA VAL A 190 -9.75 0.64 -5.16
C VAL A 190 -10.13 0.66 -3.68
N SER A 191 -10.12 1.85 -3.09
CA SER A 191 -10.68 2.08 -1.76
C SER A 191 -11.94 2.93 -1.88
N PHE A 192 -12.97 2.56 -1.14
CA PHE A 192 -14.24 3.29 -1.12
C PHE A 192 -14.92 3.12 0.23
N GLU A 193 -15.93 3.93 0.47
CA GLU A 193 -16.74 3.83 1.66
C GLU A 193 -18.18 3.42 1.31
N ILE A 194 -18.74 2.53 2.13
CA ILE A 194 -20.19 2.29 2.17
C ILE A 194 -20.71 3.04 3.39
N ALA A 195 -21.66 3.95 3.17
CA ALA A 195 -22.20 4.79 4.21
C ALA A 195 -23.72 4.77 4.28
N LYS A 196 -24.27 4.90 5.49
CA LYS A 196 -25.70 5.11 5.74
C LYS A 196 -25.89 6.19 6.78
N LYS A 197 -26.88 7.08 6.56
CA LYS A 197 -27.40 7.99 7.56
C LYS A 197 -28.62 7.38 8.23
N PHE A 198 -28.70 7.49 9.53
CA PHE A 198 -29.78 6.92 10.31
C PHE A 198 -30.79 8.01 10.73
N ALA A 199 -32.08 7.65 10.70
CA ALA A 199 -33.08 8.47 11.30
C ALA A 199 -32.94 8.46 12.84
N LYS A 200 -33.13 9.61 13.49
CA LYS A 200 -33.14 9.68 14.96
C LYS A 200 -34.39 8.97 15.47
N THR A 201 -34.19 7.87 16.18
CA THR A 201 -35.25 7.14 16.88
C THR A 201 -35.15 7.39 18.38
N GLN A 202 -36.31 7.47 19.04
CA GLN A 202 -36.42 7.56 20.51
C GLN A 202 -37.00 6.27 21.10
N ASN A 203 -36.76 5.15 20.44
CA ASN A 203 -37.29 3.86 20.89
C ASN A 203 -36.59 3.43 22.18
N MET A 204 -37.36 2.83 23.11
CA MET A 204 -36.82 2.20 24.32
C MET A 204 -36.18 0.85 23.94
N GLY A 205 -35.12 0.48 24.64
CA GLY A 205 -34.43 -0.79 24.46
C GLY A 205 -32.91 -0.65 24.34
N LEU A 206 -32.29 -1.58 23.63
CA LEU A 206 -30.85 -1.60 23.42
C LEU A 206 -30.48 -0.60 22.31
N ASP A 207 -29.59 0.32 22.61
CA ASP A 207 -29.14 1.36 21.70
C ASP A 207 -27.61 1.21 21.46
N LEU A 208 -27.19 1.16 20.20
CA LEU A 208 -25.78 1.26 19.82
C LEU A 208 -25.36 2.73 19.89
N ARG A 209 -24.40 3.04 20.72
CA ARG A 209 -23.93 4.42 20.96
C ARG A 209 -22.76 4.82 20.08
N SER A 210 -21.85 3.89 19.89
CA SER A 210 -20.72 4.05 18.99
C SER A 210 -20.19 2.71 18.56
N LEU A 211 -19.56 2.67 17.38
CA LEU A 211 -18.79 1.54 16.88
C LEU A 211 -17.58 2.11 16.16
N THR A 212 -16.40 1.63 16.50
CA THR A 212 -15.15 1.98 15.84
C THR A 212 -14.30 0.72 15.68
N GLY A 213 -13.54 0.63 14.59
CA GLY A 213 -12.64 -0.49 14.38
C GLY A 213 -11.65 -0.23 13.26
N GLY A 214 -10.48 -0.87 13.37
CA GLY A 214 -9.40 -0.78 12.40
C GLY A 214 -8.51 0.46 12.54
N ALA A 215 -7.40 0.46 11.80
CA ALA A 215 -6.38 1.52 11.84
C ALA A 215 -6.15 2.14 10.45
N ALA A 216 -6.24 1.36 9.38
CA ALA A 216 -6.06 1.81 8.00
C ALA A 216 -6.89 0.98 7.02
N ALA A 217 -7.26 1.56 5.88
CA ALA A 217 -8.06 0.89 4.86
C ALA A 217 -7.41 -0.38 4.32
N ASN A 218 -6.09 -0.36 4.13
CA ASN A 218 -5.28 -1.44 3.57
C ASN A 218 -4.72 -2.42 4.62
N MET A 219 -5.29 -2.43 5.82
CA MET A 219 -4.94 -3.36 6.89
C MET A 219 -6.17 -4.11 7.38
N VAL A 220 -6.02 -5.41 7.68
CA VAL A 220 -7.02 -6.18 8.40
C VAL A 220 -7.15 -5.63 9.81
N ALA A 221 -8.37 -5.29 10.23
CA ALA A 221 -8.61 -4.68 11.53
C ALA A 221 -8.28 -5.65 12.67
N GLU A 222 -7.33 -5.26 13.53
CA GLU A 222 -6.93 -6.05 14.70
C GLU A 222 -7.87 -5.86 15.89
N HIS A 223 -8.45 -4.66 16.03
CA HIS A 223 -9.34 -4.31 17.13
C HIS A 223 -10.60 -3.63 16.64
N ALA A 224 -11.73 -3.95 17.28
CA ALA A 224 -12.94 -3.15 17.17
C ALA A 224 -13.61 -2.98 18.53
N ARG A 225 -14.36 -1.89 18.67
CA ARG A 225 -14.99 -1.47 19.90
C ARG A 225 -16.38 -0.92 19.65
N ALA A 226 -17.37 -1.43 20.37
CA ALA A 226 -18.73 -0.91 20.39
C ALA A 226 -19.13 -0.48 21.80
N VAL A 227 -19.95 0.57 21.90
CA VAL A 227 -20.59 0.96 23.15
C VAL A 227 -22.08 0.83 22.98
N VAL A 228 -22.73 0.06 23.86
CA VAL A 228 -24.17 -0.15 23.86
C VAL A 228 -24.78 0.33 25.18
N LYS A 229 -25.99 0.83 25.11
CA LYS A 229 -26.76 1.25 26.29
C LYS A 229 -28.16 0.69 26.25
N HIS A 230 -28.63 0.14 27.37
CA HIS A 230 -30.02 -0.31 27.53
C HIS A 230 -30.70 0.52 28.62
N ASP A 231 -31.99 0.74 28.43
CA ASP A 231 -32.80 1.46 29.42
C ASP A 231 -32.97 0.67 30.70
N THR A 232 -32.92 -0.67 30.61
CA THR A 232 -33.01 -1.63 31.73
C THR A 232 -31.64 -2.28 31.99
N PRO A 233 -30.88 -1.89 32.99
CA PRO A 233 -29.52 -2.42 33.26
C PRO A 233 -29.47 -3.94 33.51
N GLU A 234 -30.56 -4.54 33.93
CA GLU A 234 -30.71 -6.00 34.15
C GLU A 234 -30.44 -6.78 32.85
N SER A 235 -30.75 -6.21 31.68
CA SER A 235 -30.49 -6.80 30.35
C SER A 235 -29.01 -6.99 30.06
N TYR A 236 -28.09 -6.33 30.78
CA TYR A 236 -26.66 -6.50 30.60
C TYR A 236 -26.11 -7.88 30.98
N GLY A 237 -26.83 -8.59 31.90
CA GLY A 237 -26.52 -10.00 32.18
C GLY A 237 -26.63 -10.88 30.96
N GLN A 238 -27.72 -10.74 30.25
CA GLN A 238 -27.97 -11.51 29.01
C GLN A 238 -26.91 -11.27 27.92
N ILE A 239 -26.45 -10.02 27.76
CA ILE A 239 -25.38 -9.67 26.79
C ILE A 239 -24.06 -10.35 27.17
N ARG A 240 -23.74 -10.41 28.48
CA ARG A 240 -22.53 -11.10 28.97
C ARG A 240 -22.61 -12.62 28.79
N GLU A 241 -23.76 -13.21 29.06
CA GLU A 241 -24.02 -14.64 28.82
C GLU A 241 -23.91 -14.96 27.34
N LEU A 242 -24.51 -14.15 26.45
CA LEU A 242 -24.39 -14.29 25.02
C LEU A 242 -22.95 -14.18 24.54
N ALA A 243 -22.17 -13.25 25.07
CA ALA A 243 -20.75 -13.11 24.74
C ALA A 243 -19.91 -14.31 25.22
N ALA A 244 -20.27 -14.93 26.35
CA ALA A 244 -19.63 -16.15 26.83
C ALA A 244 -19.93 -17.33 25.89
N ALA A 245 -21.20 -17.51 25.53
CA ALA A 245 -21.64 -18.54 24.58
C ALA A 245 -21.00 -18.34 23.19
N TYR A 246 -20.91 -17.09 22.72
CA TYR A 246 -20.28 -16.75 21.45
C TYR A 246 -18.79 -17.15 21.41
N ARG A 247 -18.05 -16.88 22.48
CA ARG A 247 -16.65 -17.32 22.58
C ARG A 247 -16.48 -18.83 22.56
N GLU A 248 -17.38 -19.53 23.25
CA GLU A 248 -17.38 -21.00 23.31
C GLU A 248 -17.69 -21.61 21.95
N GLU A 249 -18.67 -21.02 21.24
CA GLU A 249 -19.12 -21.48 19.92
C GLU A 249 -18.08 -21.24 18.81
N THR A 250 -17.50 -20.02 18.78
CA THR A 250 -16.71 -19.55 17.63
C THR A 250 -15.20 -19.59 17.88
N GLY A 251 -14.77 -19.57 19.13
CA GLY A 251 -13.39 -19.36 19.51
C GLY A 251 -12.91 -17.90 19.34
N TYR A 252 -13.75 -17.00 18.84
CA TYR A 252 -13.38 -15.59 18.65
C TYR A 252 -13.31 -14.82 19.97
N LYS A 253 -12.45 -13.81 19.99
CA LYS A 253 -12.22 -12.98 21.19
C LYS A 253 -13.23 -11.84 21.23
N ILE A 254 -14.22 -11.95 22.11
CA ILE A 254 -15.19 -10.89 22.46
C ILE A 254 -15.08 -10.61 23.95
N GLY A 255 -14.83 -9.34 24.31
CA GLY A 255 -14.86 -8.83 25.67
C GLY A 255 -16.10 -7.98 25.94
N VAL A 256 -16.64 -8.02 27.18
CA VAL A 256 -17.76 -7.18 27.60
C VAL A 256 -17.48 -6.64 28.97
N LYS A 257 -17.38 -5.32 29.12
CA LYS A 257 -17.18 -4.65 30.43
C LYS A 257 -18.15 -3.49 30.63
N GLY A 258 -18.47 -3.20 31.88
CA GLY A 258 -19.28 -2.03 32.23
C GLY A 258 -18.47 -0.73 32.16
N VAL A 259 -19.06 0.29 31.53
CA VAL A 259 -18.47 1.64 31.43
C VAL A 259 -19.57 2.65 31.79
N GLY A 260 -19.57 3.13 33.01
CA GLY A 260 -20.62 3.98 33.56
C GLY A 260 -22.00 3.26 33.54
N LYS A 261 -22.95 3.85 32.79
CA LYS A 261 -24.30 3.29 32.60
C LYS A 261 -24.43 2.52 31.25
N SER A 262 -23.32 2.12 30.64
CA SER A 262 -23.26 1.45 29.35
C SER A 262 -22.41 0.18 29.43
N LEU A 263 -22.46 -0.67 28.40
CA LEU A 263 -21.49 -1.72 28.17
C LEU A 263 -20.57 -1.34 27.01
N GLU A 264 -19.32 -1.61 27.20
CA GLU A 264 -18.31 -1.65 26.16
C GLU A 264 -18.11 -3.09 25.72
N ILE A 265 -18.19 -3.31 24.42
CA ILE A 265 -17.92 -4.58 23.76
C ILE A 265 -16.65 -4.40 22.94
N THR A 266 -15.70 -5.31 23.05
CA THR A 266 -14.45 -5.30 22.29
C THR A 266 -14.31 -6.61 21.52
N SER A 267 -13.74 -6.56 20.34
CA SER A 267 -13.30 -7.74 19.58
C SER A 267 -11.85 -7.61 19.21
N ASP A 268 -11.12 -8.72 19.31
CA ASP A 268 -9.71 -8.80 18.93
C ASP A 268 -9.56 -9.84 17.81
N GLY A 269 -8.89 -9.42 16.74
CA GLY A 269 -8.55 -10.22 15.59
C GLY A 269 -7.05 -10.45 15.47
N LYS A 270 -6.58 -10.48 14.22
CA LYS A 270 -5.16 -10.56 13.86
C LYS A 270 -4.92 -9.66 12.66
N SER A 271 -4.00 -8.72 12.79
CA SER A 271 -3.62 -7.84 11.69
C SER A 271 -2.93 -8.60 10.56
N ALA A 272 -3.16 -8.16 9.34
CA ALA A 272 -2.45 -8.57 8.13
C ALA A 272 -2.56 -7.44 7.10
N HIS A 273 -1.76 -7.51 6.04
CA HIS A 273 -1.91 -6.59 4.92
C HIS A 273 -3.21 -6.84 4.16
N GLY A 274 -3.88 -5.79 3.68
CA GLY A 274 -5.15 -5.90 2.95
C GLY A 274 -5.07 -6.64 1.61
N ALA A 275 -3.86 -6.88 1.08
CA ALA A 275 -3.63 -7.72 -0.08
C ALA A 275 -3.72 -9.22 0.21
N THR A 276 -3.41 -9.61 1.45
CA THR A 276 -3.42 -11.00 1.93
C THR A 276 -4.29 -11.12 3.18
N PRO A 277 -5.59 -10.80 3.08
CA PRO A 277 -6.47 -10.72 4.25
C PRO A 277 -6.68 -12.09 4.91
N GLU A 278 -6.45 -13.18 4.21
CA GLU A 278 -6.50 -14.56 4.73
C GLU A 278 -5.39 -14.86 5.76
N ALA A 279 -4.31 -14.10 5.79
CA ALA A 279 -3.26 -14.20 6.81
C ALA A 279 -3.68 -13.57 8.15
N GLY A 280 -4.77 -12.79 8.15
CA GLY A 280 -5.34 -12.10 9.28
C GLY A 280 -6.66 -12.69 9.79
N LEU A 281 -7.27 -11.98 10.74
CA LEU A 281 -8.63 -12.22 11.21
C LEU A 281 -9.25 -10.86 11.56
N ASN A 282 -10.31 -10.48 10.84
CA ASN A 282 -10.87 -9.14 10.92
C ASN A 282 -11.74 -8.96 12.18
N ALA A 283 -11.29 -8.11 13.10
CA ALA A 283 -12.01 -7.79 14.33
C ALA A 283 -13.36 -7.07 14.08
N ILE A 284 -13.48 -6.32 12.96
CA ILE A 284 -14.76 -5.70 12.58
C ILE A 284 -15.77 -6.77 12.23
N SER A 285 -15.39 -7.81 11.47
CA SER A 285 -16.29 -8.93 11.13
C SER A 285 -16.71 -9.71 12.37
N ILE A 286 -15.79 -9.96 13.30
CA ILE A 286 -16.12 -10.57 14.61
C ILE A 286 -17.13 -9.71 15.37
N MET A 287 -16.90 -8.40 15.43
CA MET A 287 -17.81 -7.46 16.10
C MET A 287 -19.20 -7.46 15.48
N MET A 288 -19.28 -7.35 14.16
CA MET A 288 -20.55 -7.28 13.44
C MET A 288 -21.33 -8.59 13.53
N ASP A 289 -20.67 -9.75 13.49
CA ASP A 289 -21.29 -11.05 13.73
C ASP A 289 -21.88 -11.16 15.13
N PHE A 290 -21.11 -10.73 16.16
CA PHE A 290 -21.63 -10.69 17.52
C PHE A 290 -22.79 -9.70 17.69
N LEU A 291 -22.69 -8.47 17.15
CA LEU A 291 -23.76 -7.48 17.22
C LEU A 291 -25.03 -7.95 16.50
N GLY A 292 -24.91 -8.78 15.46
CA GLY A 292 -26.04 -9.42 14.77
C GLY A 292 -26.85 -10.38 15.64
N ARG A 293 -26.32 -10.80 16.78
CA ARG A 293 -27.05 -11.63 17.77
C ARG A 293 -27.82 -10.77 18.80
N LEU A 294 -27.66 -9.45 18.75
CA LEU A 294 -28.38 -8.50 19.59
C LEU A 294 -29.54 -7.90 18.78
N ASN A 295 -30.55 -7.42 19.51
CA ASN A 295 -31.68 -6.72 18.90
C ASN A 295 -31.69 -5.26 19.36
N PHE A 296 -31.30 -4.37 18.46
CA PHE A 296 -31.26 -2.94 18.74
C PHE A 296 -32.64 -2.30 18.56
N SER A 297 -32.91 -1.25 19.31
CA SER A 297 -34.15 -0.49 19.23
C SER A 297 -34.27 0.37 17.96
N ASN A 298 -33.21 0.53 17.20
CA ASN A 298 -33.20 1.17 15.90
C ASN A 298 -33.13 0.11 14.81
N ASP A 299 -34.19 -0.04 14.02
CA ASP A 299 -34.28 -1.02 12.94
C ASP A 299 -33.23 -0.79 11.85
N ASP A 300 -32.91 0.47 11.52
CA ASP A 300 -31.84 0.80 10.56
C ASP A 300 -30.49 0.22 10.98
N VAL A 301 -30.20 0.20 12.28
CA VAL A 301 -28.96 -0.41 12.82
C VAL A 301 -28.99 -1.92 12.65
N ASN A 302 -30.13 -2.57 12.96
CA ASN A 302 -30.31 -4.00 12.76
C ASN A 302 -30.15 -4.38 11.29
N ASP A 303 -30.79 -3.62 10.39
CA ASP A 303 -30.75 -3.85 8.94
C ASP A 303 -29.33 -3.68 8.39
N PHE A 304 -28.58 -2.68 8.88
CA PHE A 304 -27.19 -2.48 8.45
C PHE A 304 -26.27 -3.61 8.94
N ILE A 305 -26.42 -4.05 10.19
CA ILE A 305 -25.65 -5.18 10.73
C ILE A 305 -25.97 -6.46 9.96
N GLN A 306 -27.26 -6.69 9.65
CA GLN A 306 -27.69 -7.83 8.86
C GLN A 306 -27.13 -7.76 7.43
N PHE A 307 -27.16 -6.56 6.81
CA PHE A 307 -26.51 -6.34 5.50
C PHE A 307 -25.04 -6.73 5.54
N TYR A 308 -24.28 -6.23 6.53
CA TYR A 308 -22.88 -6.55 6.68
C TYR A 308 -22.65 -8.06 6.79
N ASN A 309 -23.34 -8.70 7.73
CA ASN A 309 -23.15 -10.13 8.00
C ASN A 309 -23.58 -11.04 6.83
N THR A 310 -24.54 -10.58 6.02
CA THR A 310 -25.03 -11.35 4.87
C THR A 310 -24.14 -11.19 3.63
N TYR A 311 -23.64 -9.98 3.37
CA TYR A 311 -23.01 -9.66 2.10
C TYR A 311 -21.51 -9.31 2.18
N ILE A 312 -20.98 -9.17 3.39
CA ILE A 312 -19.56 -8.91 3.64
C ILE A 312 -19.02 -9.96 4.61
N GLY A 313 -19.41 -9.91 5.88
CA GLY A 313 -19.09 -10.89 6.90
C GLY A 313 -17.58 -11.23 6.94
N PHE A 314 -17.28 -12.49 6.67
CA PHE A 314 -15.92 -13.03 6.56
C PHE A 314 -15.54 -13.37 5.11
N ASP A 315 -16.31 -12.90 4.11
CA ASP A 315 -15.98 -13.08 2.71
C ASP A 315 -14.81 -12.17 2.31
N LEU A 316 -13.70 -12.79 1.98
CA LEU A 316 -12.45 -12.12 1.60
C LEU A 316 -12.34 -11.89 0.09
N ASN A 317 -13.28 -12.40 -0.71
CA ASN A 317 -13.21 -12.38 -2.16
C ASN A 317 -14.34 -11.57 -2.82
N GLY A 318 -15.25 -10.98 -2.03
CA GLY A 318 -16.35 -10.17 -2.52
C GLY A 318 -17.43 -10.95 -3.29
N GLU A 319 -17.49 -12.28 -3.10
CA GLU A 319 -18.46 -13.14 -3.77
C GLU A 319 -19.88 -12.79 -3.35
N GLN A 320 -20.11 -12.57 -2.04
CA GLN A 320 -21.44 -12.31 -1.50
C GLN A 320 -21.95 -10.88 -1.79
N ILE A 321 -21.07 -9.90 -1.86
CA ILE A 321 -21.45 -8.52 -2.24
C ILE A 321 -21.61 -8.35 -3.75
N GLY A 322 -21.20 -9.34 -4.56
CA GLY A 322 -21.42 -9.41 -5.99
C GLY A 322 -20.23 -9.03 -6.87
N CYS A 323 -19.05 -8.76 -6.32
CA CYS A 323 -17.84 -8.44 -7.09
C CYS A 323 -16.77 -9.53 -7.03
N GLY A 324 -17.15 -10.79 -6.82
CA GLY A 324 -16.25 -11.94 -6.73
C GLY A 324 -15.55 -12.26 -8.05
N PHE A 325 -14.79 -11.29 -8.60
CA PHE A 325 -14.08 -11.45 -9.86
C PHE A 325 -12.85 -12.34 -9.71
N CYS A 326 -12.54 -13.04 -10.80
CA CYS A 326 -11.38 -13.91 -10.90
C CYS A 326 -10.89 -13.94 -12.34
N ASP A 327 -9.59 -13.94 -12.56
CA ASP A 327 -8.99 -14.21 -13.84
C ASP A 327 -7.85 -15.23 -13.74
N GLU A 328 -7.40 -15.73 -14.90
CA GLU A 328 -6.34 -16.73 -14.94
C GLU A 328 -4.98 -16.13 -14.55
N PRO A 329 -4.59 -14.91 -15.00
CA PRO A 329 -3.28 -14.37 -14.66
C PRO A 329 -3.12 -14.01 -13.18
N SER A 330 -4.13 -13.40 -12.55
CA SER A 330 -3.98 -12.83 -11.21
C SER A 330 -4.88 -13.44 -10.13
N GLY A 331 -5.74 -14.40 -10.51
CA GLY A 331 -6.60 -15.11 -9.56
C GLY A 331 -7.78 -14.29 -9.05
N LYS A 332 -8.21 -14.55 -7.81
CA LYS A 332 -9.40 -13.95 -7.21
C LYS A 332 -9.18 -12.51 -6.74
N LEU A 333 -10.23 -11.70 -6.80
CA LEU A 333 -10.32 -10.43 -6.08
C LEU A 333 -10.12 -10.64 -4.57
N THR A 334 -9.50 -9.67 -3.89
CA THR A 334 -9.48 -9.60 -2.43
C THR A 334 -10.26 -8.40 -1.93
N LEU A 335 -11.02 -8.60 -0.84
CA LEU A 335 -11.81 -7.57 -0.17
C LEU A 335 -11.45 -7.51 1.31
N ASN A 336 -11.11 -6.34 1.79
CA ASN A 336 -10.82 -6.07 3.20
C ASN A 336 -11.65 -4.88 3.71
N VAL A 337 -12.37 -5.06 4.81
CA VAL A 337 -12.96 -3.95 5.57
C VAL A 337 -11.92 -3.45 6.56
N GLY A 338 -11.24 -2.35 6.22
CA GLY A 338 -10.15 -1.81 7.02
C GLY A 338 -10.61 -0.94 8.18
N LEU A 339 -11.73 -0.21 8.03
CA LEU A 339 -12.24 0.70 9.05
C LEU A 339 -13.75 0.61 9.17
N VAL A 340 -14.25 0.83 10.38
CA VAL A 340 -15.67 1.11 10.66
C VAL A 340 -15.80 2.28 11.63
N SER A 341 -16.76 3.16 11.38
CA SER A 341 -17.13 4.25 12.27
C SER A 341 -18.64 4.42 12.33
N TYR A 342 -19.21 4.50 13.53
CA TYR A 342 -20.61 4.78 13.79
C TYR A 342 -20.77 5.72 14.99
N ASP A 343 -21.58 6.76 14.84
CA ASP A 343 -21.80 7.83 15.84
C ASP A 343 -23.26 8.10 16.17
N ARG A 344 -24.17 7.19 15.88
CA ARG A 344 -25.64 7.28 16.00
C ARG A 344 -26.34 8.08 14.89
N GLU A 345 -25.66 8.89 14.13
CA GLU A 345 -26.23 9.63 13.01
C GLU A 345 -25.87 8.97 11.67
N SER A 346 -24.72 8.33 11.63
CA SER A 346 -24.21 7.65 10.43
C SER A 346 -23.34 6.46 10.76
N ILE A 347 -23.22 5.56 9.81
CA ILE A 347 -22.20 4.53 9.78
C ILE A 347 -21.42 4.62 8.49
N THR A 348 -20.11 4.38 8.58
CA THR A 348 -19.21 4.30 7.42
C THR A 348 -18.34 3.08 7.56
N LEU A 349 -18.25 2.28 6.50
CA LEU A 349 -17.28 1.21 6.32
C LEU A 349 -16.28 1.64 5.26
N THR A 350 -15.00 1.62 5.58
CA THR A 350 -13.95 1.83 4.57
C THR A 350 -13.44 0.46 4.09
N ILE A 351 -13.57 0.23 2.80
CA ILE A 351 -13.27 -1.03 2.14
C ILE A 351 -12.11 -0.82 1.17
N ASN A 352 -11.13 -1.72 1.21
CA ASN A 352 -10.07 -1.83 0.24
C ASN A 352 -10.26 -3.11 -0.58
N VAL A 353 -10.30 -2.96 -1.89
CA VAL A 353 -10.45 -4.06 -2.84
C VAL A 353 -9.24 -4.08 -3.75
N ARG A 354 -8.69 -5.28 -3.96
CA ARG A 354 -7.73 -5.54 -5.04
C ARG A 354 -8.39 -6.44 -6.06
N TYR A 355 -8.58 -5.89 -7.27
CA TYR A 355 -9.32 -6.57 -8.34
C TYR A 355 -8.37 -7.11 -9.42
N PRO A 356 -8.75 -8.24 -10.08
CA PRO A 356 -7.88 -8.91 -11.04
C PRO A 356 -7.50 -8.03 -12.24
N VAL A 357 -6.36 -8.33 -12.85
CA VAL A 357 -5.73 -7.46 -13.86
C VAL A 357 -6.53 -7.29 -15.15
N THR A 358 -7.49 -8.16 -15.41
CA THR A 358 -8.37 -8.05 -16.60
C THR A 358 -9.67 -7.28 -16.34
N TYR A 359 -9.85 -6.75 -15.13
CA TYR A 359 -11.03 -5.99 -14.73
C TYR A 359 -10.70 -4.51 -14.48
N THR A 360 -11.72 -3.69 -14.28
CA THR A 360 -11.61 -2.27 -13.95
C THR A 360 -12.37 -1.95 -12.67
N ASP A 361 -12.03 -0.82 -12.03
CA ASP A 361 -12.76 -0.36 -10.84
C ASP A 361 -14.22 0.00 -11.17
N GLU A 362 -14.54 0.48 -12.38
CA GLU A 362 -15.92 0.71 -12.81
C GLU A 362 -16.73 -0.60 -12.82
N GLN A 363 -16.13 -1.72 -13.21
CA GLN A 363 -16.79 -3.02 -13.16
C GLN A 363 -17.05 -3.46 -11.72
N VAL A 364 -16.11 -3.21 -10.79
CA VAL A 364 -16.31 -3.45 -9.35
C VAL A 364 -17.52 -2.66 -8.85
N PHE A 365 -17.56 -1.35 -9.11
CA PHE A 365 -18.67 -0.51 -8.70
C PHE A 365 -19.99 -0.90 -9.36
N ALA A 366 -19.99 -1.23 -10.66
CA ALA A 366 -21.18 -1.67 -11.37
C ALA A 366 -21.78 -2.95 -10.76
N ALA A 367 -20.93 -3.86 -10.30
CA ALA A 367 -21.37 -5.11 -9.69
C ALA A 367 -22.01 -4.91 -8.31
N ILE A 368 -21.44 -4.05 -7.45
CA ILE A 368 -21.95 -3.85 -6.07
C ILE A 368 -23.11 -2.85 -5.98
N THR A 369 -23.19 -1.87 -6.90
CA THR A 369 -24.18 -0.77 -6.83
C THR A 369 -25.63 -1.23 -6.73
N PRO A 370 -26.11 -2.26 -7.47
CA PRO A 370 -27.49 -2.70 -7.35
C PRO A 370 -27.86 -3.17 -5.94
N LEU A 371 -26.92 -3.87 -5.28
CA LEU A 371 -27.11 -4.34 -3.91
C LEU A 371 -27.09 -3.17 -2.91
N ILE A 372 -26.14 -2.26 -3.04
CA ILE A 372 -26.01 -1.08 -2.20
C ILE A 372 -27.28 -0.22 -2.25
N ASN A 373 -27.80 0.03 -3.46
CA ASN A 373 -29.03 0.80 -3.66
C ASN A 373 -30.26 0.10 -3.07
N LYS A 374 -30.34 -1.24 -3.14
CA LYS A 374 -31.43 -2.03 -2.55
C LYS A 374 -31.57 -1.82 -1.04
N TYR A 375 -30.45 -1.59 -0.35
CA TYR A 375 -30.39 -1.37 1.10
C TYR A 375 -30.34 0.12 1.51
N ASP A 376 -30.58 1.03 0.56
CA ASP A 376 -30.52 2.48 0.79
C ASP A 376 -29.18 2.94 1.41
N LEU A 377 -28.10 2.42 0.84
CA LEU A 377 -26.72 2.73 1.21
C LEU A 377 -26.09 3.62 0.15
N GLY A 378 -25.10 4.43 0.56
CA GLY A 378 -24.31 5.24 -0.34
C GLY A 378 -22.91 4.68 -0.57
N ILE A 379 -22.35 4.92 -1.77
CA ILE A 379 -20.94 4.66 -2.05
C ILE A 379 -20.22 6.00 -2.17
N ILE A 380 -19.14 6.17 -1.43
CA ILE A 380 -18.20 7.29 -1.56
C ILE A 380 -16.91 6.73 -2.15
N LYS A 381 -16.66 7.05 -3.42
CA LYS A 381 -15.45 6.57 -4.11
C LYS A 381 -14.22 7.29 -3.55
N GLY A 382 -13.20 6.52 -3.21
CA GLY A 382 -11.90 7.00 -2.79
C GLY A 382 -10.83 6.83 -3.88
N ARG A 383 -9.60 6.54 -3.46
CA ARG A 383 -8.46 6.35 -4.38
C ARG A 383 -8.65 5.07 -5.20
N ALA A 384 -8.37 5.17 -6.49
CA ALA A 384 -8.29 4.02 -7.40
C ALA A 384 -6.94 4.03 -8.12
N GLN A 385 -6.41 2.84 -8.33
CA GLN A 385 -5.20 2.57 -9.12
C GLN A 385 -5.53 1.46 -10.10
N ALA A 386 -5.33 1.74 -11.38
CA ALA A 386 -5.54 0.75 -12.43
C ALA A 386 -4.52 -0.41 -12.29
N PRO A 387 -4.90 -1.63 -12.69
CA PRO A 387 -3.98 -2.74 -12.66
C PRO A 387 -2.87 -2.56 -13.69
N ILE A 388 -1.73 -3.17 -13.42
CA ILE A 388 -0.63 -3.30 -14.37
C ILE A 388 -0.53 -4.78 -14.74
N PHE A 389 -0.43 -5.06 -16.04
CA PHE A 389 -0.17 -6.42 -16.49
C PHE A 389 0.66 -6.42 -17.76
N MET A 390 1.80 -7.05 -17.69
CA MET A 390 2.68 -7.29 -18.81
C MET A 390 2.71 -8.79 -19.13
N ASN A 391 2.45 -9.13 -20.41
CA ASN A 391 2.48 -10.53 -20.82
C ASN A 391 3.85 -11.15 -20.50
N PRO A 392 3.92 -12.28 -19.77
CA PRO A 392 5.17 -12.99 -19.49
C PRO A 392 5.99 -13.35 -20.72
N GLU A 393 5.30 -13.56 -21.85
CA GLU A 393 5.94 -13.86 -23.16
C GLU A 393 6.52 -12.63 -23.86
N SER A 394 6.35 -11.42 -23.30
CA SER A 394 6.91 -10.20 -23.89
C SER A 394 8.45 -10.26 -23.90
N PRO A 395 9.11 -9.68 -24.93
CA PRO A 395 10.56 -9.68 -25.00
C PRO A 395 11.26 -9.09 -23.78
N MET A 396 10.63 -8.09 -23.14
CA MET A 396 11.20 -7.45 -21.97
C MET A 396 11.19 -8.38 -20.76
N ILE A 397 10.06 -9.01 -20.43
CA ILE A 397 9.98 -9.96 -19.30
C ILE A 397 10.92 -11.14 -19.54
N LYS A 398 10.96 -11.70 -20.76
CA LYS A 398 11.91 -12.76 -21.10
C LYS A 398 13.36 -12.33 -20.85
N THR A 399 13.74 -11.13 -21.29
CA THR A 399 15.10 -10.62 -21.08
C THR A 399 15.42 -10.47 -19.59
N LEU A 400 14.51 -9.90 -18.79
CA LEU A 400 14.69 -9.77 -17.34
C LEU A 400 14.85 -11.13 -16.67
N MET A 401 14.01 -12.11 -17.05
CA MET A 401 14.08 -13.48 -16.53
C MET A 401 15.40 -14.17 -16.93
N GLU A 402 15.82 -14.07 -18.18
CA GLU A 402 17.10 -14.62 -18.65
C GLU A 402 18.28 -14.03 -17.87
N VAL A 403 18.30 -12.72 -17.65
CA VAL A 403 19.35 -12.03 -16.89
C VAL A 403 19.34 -12.51 -15.45
N TYR A 404 18.17 -12.61 -14.81
CA TYR A 404 18.04 -13.14 -13.45
C TYR A 404 18.59 -14.56 -13.35
N GLN A 405 18.15 -15.47 -14.22
CA GLN A 405 18.55 -16.87 -14.22
C GLN A 405 20.06 -17.04 -14.43
N GLN A 406 20.64 -16.28 -15.38
CA GLN A 406 22.08 -16.31 -15.63
C GLN A 406 22.94 -15.85 -14.46
N ASN A 407 22.44 -14.91 -13.64
CA ASN A 407 23.21 -14.35 -12.53
C ASN A 407 22.98 -15.09 -11.22
N THR A 408 21.82 -15.71 -11.03
CA THR A 408 21.47 -16.41 -9.77
C THR A 408 21.63 -17.92 -9.85
N GLY A 409 21.55 -18.50 -11.07
CA GLY A 409 21.44 -19.96 -11.28
C GLY A 409 20.05 -20.51 -10.93
N ASP A 410 19.08 -19.67 -10.63
CA ASP A 410 17.70 -20.06 -10.35
C ASP A 410 16.90 -20.10 -11.66
N TYR A 411 16.68 -21.30 -12.18
CA TYR A 411 15.88 -21.55 -13.39
C TYR A 411 14.48 -22.06 -13.11
N GLU A 412 14.12 -22.22 -11.84
CA GLU A 412 12.81 -22.74 -11.42
C GLU A 412 11.81 -21.63 -11.13
N SER A 413 12.29 -20.47 -10.68
CA SER A 413 11.44 -19.31 -10.43
C SER A 413 10.88 -18.73 -11.73
N LEU A 414 9.60 -18.41 -11.70
CA LEU A 414 8.87 -17.77 -12.78
C LEU A 414 8.65 -16.29 -12.45
N SER A 415 8.35 -15.50 -13.49
CA SER A 415 7.81 -14.17 -13.30
C SER A 415 6.53 -14.22 -12.45
N LEU A 416 6.38 -13.29 -11.51
CA LEU A 416 5.31 -13.25 -10.52
C LEU A 416 4.36 -12.09 -10.80
N ILE A 417 3.08 -12.27 -10.42
CA ILE A 417 2.14 -11.16 -10.28
C ILE A 417 2.12 -10.73 -8.83
N HIS A 418 2.36 -9.44 -8.60
CA HIS A 418 2.20 -8.84 -7.29
C HIS A 418 0.71 -8.73 -6.94
N ILE A 419 0.35 -9.26 -5.78
CA ILE A 419 -1.05 -9.35 -5.33
C ILE A 419 -1.35 -8.27 -4.29
#